data_54db54718be4994acd8f8979dab0ea56
#
_entry.id   54db54718be4994acd8f8979dab0ea56
#
_cell.length_a   1.000
_cell.length_b   1.000
_cell.length_c   1.000
_cell.angle_alpha   90.00
_cell.angle_beta   90.00
_cell.angle_gamma   90.00
#
_symmetry.space_group_name_H-M   'P 1'
#
loop_
_entity.id
_entity.type
_entity.pdbx_description
1 polymer ?
#
loop_
_entity_poly.entity_id
_entity_poly.type
_entity_poly.pdbx_seq_one_letter_code
_entity_poly.pdbx_strand_id
1 'polypeptide(L)'
;YKHVPMVEFNNTEGVNNNIFGTLSCAQTAIDEGVDSFVLISTDKAVRPTNTMGATKRFAEMILQALSVSQSKTRFTMVRFGNVLGSSGSVIPLFRNQIKNGGPVTVTDSEIIRYFMTIPEAVELVIQAGSMGKGGDVFVLDMGKSIRISDLAKKMIYLSGLEVKDKDNPNGDIEIKYTGLRPGEKLYEELLIGGNVSKTDNPMIMRAQEDMLNWSELKMILDDLEIATIDCNPDKIRELLIKAIPEFKPQCGITDILHRKDIVDS
;
A
#
# COMPACT_ATOMS: atom_id res chain seq x y z
N TYR A 1 -1.50 8.13 3.58
CA TYR A 1 -0.96 8.32 2.22
C TYR A 1 -0.73 6.96 1.56
N LYS A 2 -1.14 6.82 0.27
CA LYS A 2 -1.19 5.51 -0.41
C LYS A 2 -0.33 5.42 -1.68
N HIS A 3 0.08 6.55 -2.25
CA HIS A 3 0.83 6.57 -3.50
C HIS A 3 2.31 6.31 -3.25
N VAL A 4 2.81 5.13 -3.68
CA VAL A 4 4.18 4.69 -3.42
C VAL A 4 5.21 5.75 -3.80
N PRO A 5 5.25 6.29 -5.04
CA PRO A 5 6.27 7.28 -5.40
C PRO A 5 6.18 8.57 -4.58
N MET A 6 4.96 9.01 -4.23
CA MET A 6 4.77 10.22 -3.42
C MET A 6 5.33 10.05 -2.01
N VAL A 7 5.17 8.86 -1.41
CA VAL A 7 5.73 8.56 -0.08
C VAL A 7 7.25 8.39 -0.15
N GLU A 8 7.77 7.80 -1.24
CA GLU A 8 9.23 7.73 -1.45
C GLU A 8 9.86 9.13 -1.57
N PHE A 9 9.15 10.09 -2.15
CA PHE A 9 9.61 11.48 -2.22
C PHE A 9 9.36 12.29 -0.94
N ASN A 10 8.58 11.77 0.03
CA ASN A 10 8.18 12.46 1.25
C ASN A 10 8.08 11.46 2.41
N ASN A 11 9.20 10.88 2.82
CA ASN A 11 9.24 9.81 3.82
C ASN A 11 8.70 10.29 5.19
N THR A 12 9.11 11.47 5.63
CA THR A 12 8.64 12.10 6.87
C THR A 12 7.12 12.21 6.92
N GLU A 13 6.51 12.76 5.88
CA GLU A 13 5.05 12.89 5.79
C GLU A 13 4.34 11.53 5.69
N GLY A 14 4.99 10.56 5.02
CA GLY A 14 4.52 9.18 4.98
C GLY A 14 4.44 8.56 6.38
N VAL A 15 5.45 8.74 7.20
CA VAL A 15 5.50 8.27 8.59
C VAL A 15 4.48 9.01 9.45
N ASN A 16 4.47 10.34 9.42
CA ASN A 16 3.56 11.16 10.20
C ASN A 16 2.10 10.78 9.95
N ASN A 17 1.69 10.67 8.69
CA ASN A 17 0.31 10.36 8.36
C ASN A 17 -0.05 8.89 8.61
N ASN A 18 0.78 7.95 8.12
CA ASN A 18 0.40 6.53 8.14
C ASN A 18 0.68 5.85 9.49
N ILE A 19 1.72 6.26 10.22
CA ILE A 19 2.09 5.68 11.51
C ILE A 19 1.46 6.50 12.64
N PHE A 20 1.87 7.75 12.83
CA PHE A 20 1.40 8.57 13.94
C PHE A 20 -0.07 8.95 13.82
N GLY A 21 -0.57 9.18 12.59
CA GLY A 21 -2.00 9.38 12.36
C GLY A 21 -2.83 8.15 12.74
N THR A 22 -2.36 6.93 12.43
CA THR A 22 -3.03 5.70 12.84
C THR A 22 -2.96 5.51 14.36
N LEU A 23 -1.80 5.76 14.98
CA LEU A 23 -1.64 5.68 16.43
C LEU A 23 -2.60 6.64 17.16
N SER A 24 -2.66 7.90 16.72
CA SER A 24 -3.54 8.90 17.30
C SER A 24 -5.03 8.50 17.19
N CYS A 25 -5.46 8.04 16.02
CA CYS A 25 -6.83 7.56 15.83
C CYS A 25 -7.14 6.33 16.71
N ALA A 26 -6.19 5.38 16.81
CA ALA A 26 -6.38 4.17 17.61
C ALA A 26 -6.45 4.48 19.10
N GLN A 27 -5.59 5.37 19.60
CA GLN A 27 -5.60 5.79 20.99
C GLN A 27 -6.90 6.51 21.34
N THR A 28 -7.33 7.44 20.49
CA THR A 28 -8.62 8.14 20.68
C THR A 28 -9.79 7.14 20.66
N ALA A 29 -9.77 6.14 19.78
CA ALA A 29 -10.81 5.10 19.77
C ALA A 29 -10.87 4.31 21.09
N ILE A 30 -9.72 4.01 21.70
CA ILE A 30 -9.66 3.36 23.03
C ILE A 30 -10.21 4.28 24.10
N ASP A 31 -9.81 5.55 24.11
CA ASP A 31 -10.18 6.53 25.14
C ASP A 31 -11.68 6.80 25.12
N GLU A 32 -12.27 6.90 23.92
CA GLU A 32 -13.71 7.10 23.71
C GLU A 32 -14.54 5.81 23.75
N GLY A 33 -13.90 4.65 23.92
CA GLY A 33 -14.60 3.37 24.06
C GLY A 33 -15.29 2.89 22.78
N VAL A 34 -14.66 3.12 21.62
CA VAL A 34 -15.16 2.62 20.33
C VAL A 34 -15.10 1.10 20.30
N ASP A 35 -16.22 0.43 20.03
CA ASP A 35 -16.30 -1.04 20.05
C ASP A 35 -15.41 -1.72 18.99
N SER A 36 -15.31 -1.14 17.80
CA SER A 36 -14.62 -1.76 16.67
C SER A 36 -13.93 -0.73 15.80
N PHE A 37 -12.66 -0.96 15.51
CA PHE A 37 -11.81 -0.13 14.65
C PHE A 37 -11.23 -0.98 13.53
N VAL A 38 -11.48 -0.59 12.27
CA VAL A 38 -10.98 -1.33 11.10
C VAL A 38 -9.96 -0.46 10.35
N LEU A 39 -8.71 -0.94 10.29
CA LEU A 39 -7.67 -0.30 9.49
C LEU A 39 -7.69 -0.85 8.06
N ILE A 40 -7.85 0.04 7.11
CA ILE A 40 -7.63 -0.27 5.69
C ILE A 40 -6.13 -0.30 5.41
N SER A 41 -5.62 -1.49 5.12
CA SER A 41 -4.23 -1.73 4.76
C SER A 41 -4.08 -2.09 3.28
N THR A 42 -2.99 -2.71 2.89
CA THR A 42 -2.62 -2.94 1.49
C THR A 42 -1.82 -4.22 1.33
N ASP A 43 -1.86 -4.80 0.13
CA ASP A 43 -0.96 -5.87 -0.33
C ASP A 43 0.53 -5.50 -0.17
N LYS A 44 0.88 -4.21 -0.27
CA LYS A 44 2.24 -3.70 -0.16
C LYS A 44 2.82 -3.71 1.26
N ALA A 45 1.99 -3.99 2.27
CA ALA A 45 2.42 -4.24 3.64
C ALA A 45 3.05 -5.64 3.83
N VAL A 46 2.84 -6.56 2.86
CA VAL A 46 3.47 -7.89 2.86
C VAL A 46 4.89 -7.78 2.30
N ARG A 47 5.88 -8.19 3.08
CA ARG A 47 7.30 -8.09 2.71
C ARG A 47 7.60 -6.78 1.97
N PRO A 48 7.48 -5.62 2.66
CA PRO A 48 7.54 -4.32 2.01
C PRO A 48 8.86 -4.12 1.26
N THR A 49 8.79 -3.47 0.10
CA THR A 49 9.98 -3.07 -0.68
C THR A 49 10.04 -1.56 -0.88
N ASN A 50 9.07 -0.85 -0.30
CA ASN A 50 8.96 0.59 -0.37
C ASN A 50 8.46 1.15 0.96
N THR A 51 8.73 2.43 1.19
CA THR A 51 8.43 3.14 2.44
C THR A 51 6.92 3.15 2.72
N MET A 52 6.07 3.34 1.71
CA MET A 52 4.61 3.33 1.89
C MET A 52 4.14 1.99 2.46
N GLY A 53 4.58 0.87 1.89
CA GLY A 53 4.26 -0.47 2.39
C GLY A 53 4.76 -0.68 3.82
N ALA A 54 6.00 -0.25 4.12
CA ALA A 54 6.58 -0.33 5.46
C ALA A 54 5.78 0.49 6.48
N THR A 55 5.37 1.72 6.15
CA THR A 55 4.55 2.53 7.07
C THR A 55 3.18 1.90 7.33
N LYS A 56 2.56 1.25 6.33
CA LYS A 56 1.30 0.54 6.51
C LYS A 56 1.48 -0.72 7.37
N ARG A 57 2.58 -1.47 7.16
CA ARG A 57 2.90 -2.62 8.03
C ARG A 57 3.15 -2.19 9.47
N PHE A 58 3.87 -1.09 9.69
CA PHE A 58 4.08 -0.54 11.02
C PHE A 58 2.77 -0.15 11.71
N ALA A 59 1.85 0.48 10.97
CA ALA A 59 0.51 0.81 11.46
C ALA A 59 -0.29 -0.44 11.90
N GLU A 60 -0.19 -1.55 11.16
CA GLU A 60 -0.77 -2.83 11.57
C GLU A 60 -0.16 -3.34 12.89
N MET A 61 1.17 -3.27 13.03
CA MET A 61 1.86 -3.69 14.27
C MET A 61 1.43 -2.87 15.49
N ILE A 62 1.19 -1.57 15.32
CA ILE A 62 0.63 -0.71 16.39
C ILE A 62 -0.71 -1.29 16.87
N LEU A 63 -1.63 -1.58 15.95
CA LEU A 63 -2.96 -2.08 16.31
C LEU A 63 -2.91 -3.49 16.88
N GLN A 64 -2.01 -4.34 16.41
CA GLN A 64 -1.77 -5.66 16.99
C GLN A 64 -1.25 -5.54 18.43
N ALA A 65 -0.24 -4.71 18.68
CA ALA A 65 0.31 -4.50 20.01
C ALA A 65 -0.71 -3.87 20.98
N LEU A 66 -1.50 -2.90 20.51
CA LEU A 66 -2.59 -2.31 21.29
C LEU A 66 -3.69 -3.34 21.61
N SER A 67 -3.99 -4.26 20.69
CA SER A 67 -4.98 -5.33 20.94
C SER A 67 -4.60 -6.25 22.09
N VAL A 68 -3.31 -6.44 22.35
CA VAL A 68 -2.83 -7.25 23.49
C VAL A 68 -2.88 -6.47 24.80
N SER A 69 -2.72 -5.15 24.75
CA SER A 69 -2.61 -4.29 25.95
C SER A 69 -3.94 -3.79 26.50
N GLN A 70 -5.03 -3.93 25.75
CA GLN A 70 -6.36 -3.47 26.16
C GLN A 70 -7.48 -4.34 25.54
N SER A 71 -8.71 -4.24 26.06
CA SER A 71 -9.87 -5.02 25.61
C SER A 71 -11.10 -4.16 25.26
N LYS A 72 -10.99 -2.84 25.31
CA LYS A 72 -12.10 -1.91 25.05
C LYS A 72 -12.46 -1.83 23.58
N THR A 73 -11.45 -1.69 22.72
CA THR A 73 -11.61 -1.53 21.28
C THR A 73 -11.06 -2.75 20.54
N ARG A 74 -11.87 -3.33 19.68
CA ARG A 74 -11.47 -4.45 18.83
C ARG A 74 -10.85 -3.92 17.55
N PHE A 75 -9.54 -4.07 17.39
CA PHE A 75 -8.80 -3.69 16.20
C PHE A 75 -8.77 -4.81 15.17
N THR A 76 -9.05 -4.47 13.92
CA THR A 76 -9.00 -5.38 12.77
C THR A 76 -8.29 -4.69 11.62
N MET A 77 -7.38 -5.36 10.95
CA MET A 77 -6.65 -4.87 9.79
C MET A 77 -7.08 -5.65 8.56
N VAL A 78 -7.31 -4.97 7.43
CA VAL A 78 -7.75 -5.60 6.19
C VAL A 78 -6.83 -5.19 5.05
N ARG A 79 -6.14 -6.18 4.46
CA ARG A 79 -5.24 -6.01 3.32
C ARG A 79 -5.95 -6.38 2.03
N PHE A 80 -5.81 -5.54 1.03
CA PHE A 80 -6.22 -5.82 -0.34
C PHE A 80 -5.37 -5.04 -1.34
N GLY A 81 -5.45 -5.44 -2.61
CA GLY A 81 -4.70 -4.83 -3.70
C GLY A 81 -5.34 -3.56 -4.24
N ASN A 82 -5.28 -3.37 -5.56
CA ASN A 82 -5.81 -2.15 -6.14
C ASN A 82 -7.33 -2.20 -6.26
N VAL A 83 -7.97 -1.04 -6.11
CA VAL A 83 -9.42 -0.89 -6.28
C VAL A 83 -9.68 -0.07 -7.54
N LEU A 84 -10.55 -0.60 -8.42
CA LEU A 84 -10.91 -0.01 -9.69
C LEU A 84 -11.53 1.39 -9.50
N GLY A 85 -11.02 2.37 -10.23
CA GLY A 85 -11.57 3.73 -10.21
C GLY A 85 -11.26 4.56 -8.97
N SER A 86 -10.39 4.08 -8.06
CA SER A 86 -9.96 4.85 -6.89
C SER A 86 -9.19 6.12 -7.31
N SER A 87 -9.29 7.18 -6.50
CA SER A 87 -8.63 8.48 -6.77
C SER A 87 -7.13 8.32 -7.01
N GLY A 88 -6.61 8.94 -8.07
CA GLY A 88 -5.20 8.90 -8.47
C GLY A 88 -4.72 7.52 -8.97
N SER A 89 -5.63 6.57 -9.26
CA SER A 89 -5.28 5.26 -9.77
C SER A 89 -5.13 5.26 -11.30
N VAL A 90 -4.69 4.11 -11.84
CA VAL A 90 -4.38 3.91 -13.26
C VAL A 90 -5.58 4.15 -14.19
N ILE A 91 -6.80 3.78 -13.78
CA ILE A 91 -8.00 3.92 -14.63
C ILE A 91 -8.37 5.39 -14.86
N PRO A 92 -8.50 6.26 -13.84
CA PRO A 92 -8.68 7.70 -14.08
C PRO A 92 -7.56 8.33 -14.90
N LEU A 93 -6.30 7.90 -14.68
CA LEU A 93 -5.16 8.37 -15.47
C LEU A 93 -5.34 8.03 -16.95
N PHE A 94 -5.56 6.76 -17.28
CA PHE A 94 -5.74 6.30 -18.66
C PHE A 94 -6.93 6.96 -19.33
N ARG A 95 -8.06 7.08 -18.63
CA ARG A 95 -9.25 7.78 -19.14
C ARG A 95 -8.93 9.22 -19.53
N ASN A 96 -8.18 9.93 -18.69
CA ASN A 96 -7.79 11.32 -18.98
C ASN A 96 -6.81 11.39 -20.16
N GLN A 97 -5.83 10.49 -20.23
CA GLN A 97 -4.86 10.43 -21.33
C GLN A 97 -5.56 10.12 -22.67
N ILE A 98 -6.47 9.12 -22.69
CA ILE A 98 -7.25 8.78 -23.90
C ILE A 98 -8.11 9.97 -24.35
N LYS A 99 -8.80 10.64 -23.41
CA LYS A 99 -9.63 11.83 -23.71
C LYS A 99 -8.81 12.95 -24.35
N ASN A 100 -7.53 13.07 -24.00
CA ASN A 100 -6.63 14.11 -24.50
C ASN A 100 -5.83 13.66 -25.75
N GLY A 101 -6.17 12.54 -26.40
CA GLY A 101 -5.50 12.05 -27.60
C GLY A 101 -4.21 11.26 -27.33
N GLY A 102 -3.95 10.85 -26.09
CA GLY A 102 -2.78 10.04 -25.71
C GLY A 102 -1.49 10.85 -25.52
N PRO A 103 -0.33 10.17 -25.43
CA PRO A 103 -0.22 8.71 -25.32
C PRO A 103 -0.71 8.18 -23.95
N VAL A 104 -1.13 6.92 -23.91
CA VAL A 104 -1.36 6.20 -22.64
C VAL A 104 -0.02 5.74 -22.10
N THR A 105 0.31 6.09 -20.86
CA THR A 105 1.60 5.77 -20.25
C THR A 105 1.51 4.57 -19.32
N VAL A 106 2.31 3.55 -19.58
CA VAL A 106 2.46 2.33 -18.78
C VAL A 106 3.91 2.25 -18.30
N THR A 107 4.11 1.88 -17.03
CA THR A 107 5.48 1.88 -16.47
C THR A 107 6.33 0.73 -17.00
N ASP A 108 5.73 -0.44 -17.27
CA ASP A 108 6.42 -1.59 -17.87
C ASP A 108 5.42 -2.48 -18.62
N SER A 109 5.85 -3.15 -19.70
CA SER A 109 5.02 -4.06 -20.51
C SER A 109 4.52 -5.26 -19.73
N GLU A 110 5.31 -5.75 -18.77
CA GLU A 110 5.04 -6.96 -18.01
C GLU A 110 4.39 -6.71 -16.66
N ILE A 111 4.15 -5.43 -16.30
CA ILE A 111 3.59 -5.07 -15.00
C ILE A 111 2.19 -5.64 -14.83
N ILE A 112 1.98 -6.36 -13.74
CA ILE A 112 0.68 -6.91 -13.38
C ILE A 112 0.16 -6.31 -12.07
N ARG A 113 -1.16 -6.23 -11.94
CA ARG A 113 -1.83 -5.81 -10.70
C ARG A 113 -3.09 -6.63 -10.50
N TYR A 114 -3.48 -6.78 -9.25
CA TYR A 114 -4.75 -7.35 -8.85
C TYR A 114 -5.77 -6.23 -8.66
N PHE A 115 -7.00 -6.45 -9.09
CA PHE A 115 -8.06 -5.45 -8.99
C PHE A 115 -9.34 -6.03 -8.39
N MET A 116 -9.99 -5.19 -7.62
CA MET A 116 -11.32 -5.42 -7.05
C MET A 116 -12.18 -4.17 -7.29
N THR A 117 -13.48 -4.32 -7.39
CA THR A 117 -14.39 -3.16 -7.45
C THR A 117 -14.55 -2.53 -6.08
N ILE A 118 -14.96 -1.25 -6.02
CA ILE A 118 -15.24 -0.57 -4.74
C ILE A 118 -16.32 -1.30 -3.94
N PRO A 119 -17.49 -1.69 -4.52
CA PRO A 119 -18.52 -2.43 -3.78
C PRO A 119 -17.99 -3.72 -3.17
N GLU A 120 -17.28 -4.57 -3.95
CA GLU A 120 -16.67 -5.81 -3.45
C GLU A 120 -15.74 -5.55 -2.27
N ALA A 121 -14.83 -4.56 -2.39
CA ALA A 121 -13.91 -4.21 -1.32
C ALA A 121 -14.65 -3.77 -0.06
N VAL A 122 -15.70 -2.95 -0.19
CA VAL A 122 -16.49 -2.46 0.95
C VAL A 122 -17.22 -3.61 1.66
N GLU A 123 -17.88 -4.49 0.92
CA GLU A 123 -18.58 -5.64 1.49
C GLU A 123 -17.63 -6.56 2.25
N LEU A 124 -16.49 -6.90 1.66
CA LEU A 124 -15.49 -7.78 2.28
C LEU A 124 -14.81 -7.12 3.50
N VAL A 125 -14.57 -5.81 3.47
CA VAL A 125 -14.04 -5.06 4.63
C VAL A 125 -15.01 -5.07 5.80
N ILE A 126 -16.32 -4.85 5.54
CA ILE A 126 -17.34 -4.90 6.59
C ILE A 126 -17.43 -6.30 7.18
N GLN A 127 -17.42 -7.33 6.34
CA GLN A 127 -17.44 -8.72 6.79
C GLN A 127 -16.19 -9.08 7.61
N ALA A 128 -15.00 -8.71 7.13
CA ALA A 128 -13.73 -8.91 7.86
C ALA A 128 -13.77 -8.22 9.23
N GLY A 129 -14.25 -6.97 9.28
CA GLY A 129 -14.42 -6.22 10.52
C GLY A 129 -15.36 -6.90 11.52
N SER A 130 -16.43 -7.55 11.04
CA SER A 130 -17.36 -8.30 11.89
C SER A 130 -16.78 -9.61 12.43
N MET A 131 -15.87 -10.26 11.67
CA MET A 131 -15.22 -11.51 12.05
C MET A 131 -14.02 -11.32 12.97
N GLY A 132 -13.49 -10.11 13.06
CA GLY A 132 -12.31 -9.81 13.88
C GLY A 132 -12.54 -10.08 15.36
N LYS A 133 -11.51 -10.61 16.03
CA LYS A 133 -11.50 -10.89 17.47
C LYS A 133 -10.57 -9.96 18.25
N GLY A 134 -9.80 -9.14 17.54
CA GLY A 134 -8.80 -8.21 18.04
C GLY A 134 -7.37 -8.60 17.61
N GLY A 135 -6.68 -7.69 16.94
CA GLY A 135 -5.34 -7.90 16.39
C GLY A 135 -5.29 -8.72 15.09
N ASP A 136 -6.44 -9.08 14.54
CA ASP A 136 -6.51 -9.89 13.31
C ASP A 136 -6.09 -9.08 12.08
N VAL A 137 -5.25 -9.69 11.24
CA VAL A 137 -4.93 -9.21 9.89
C VAL A 137 -5.65 -10.09 8.88
N PHE A 138 -6.65 -9.53 8.22
CA PHE A 138 -7.35 -10.21 7.14
C PHE A 138 -6.79 -9.81 5.78
N VAL A 139 -6.86 -10.75 4.85
CA VAL A 139 -6.38 -10.62 3.48
C VAL A 139 -7.52 -10.98 2.55
N LEU A 140 -7.86 -10.06 1.64
CA LEU A 140 -8.91 -10.31 0.66
C LEU A 140 -8.35 -11.04 -0.55
N ASP A 141 -9.09 -12.04 -1.04
CA ASP A 141 -8.77 -12.71 -2.31
C ASP A 141 -9.07 -11.74 -3.47
N MET A 142 -8.03 -11.40 -4.20
CA MET A 142 -8.08 -10.45 -5.31
C MET A 142 -8.36 -11.14 -6.67
N GLY A 143 -8.54 -12.46 -6.67
CA GLY A 143 -8.74 -13.22 -7.90
C GLY A 143 -7.53 -13.22 -8.81
N LYS A 144 -7.75 -13.04 -10.13
CA LYS A 144 -6.70 -13.08 -11.14
C LYS A 144 -6.03 -11.73 -11.33
N SER A 145 -4.71 -11.75 -11.55
CA SER A 145 -3.96 -10.55 -11.92
C SER A 145 -4.28 -10.09 -13.34
N ILE A 146 -4.16 -8.80 -13.57
CA ILE A 146 -4.36 -8.17 -14.88
C ILE A 146 -3.06 -7.47 -15.28
N ARG A 147 -2.58 -7.70 -16.50
CA ARG A 147 -1.47 -6.97 -17.09
C ARG A 147 -1.95 -5.53 -17.41
N ILE A 148 -1.19 -4.53 -16.97
CA ILE A 148 -1.59 -3.13 -17.12
C ILE A 148 -1.60 -2.68 -18.58
N SER A 149 -0.71 -3.23 -19.42
CA SER A 149 -0.73 -3.01 -20.87
C SER A 149 -2.02 -3.51 -21.52
N ASP A 150 -2.55 -4.67 -21.08
CA ASP A 150 -3.82 -5.20 -21.60
C ASP A 150 -5.01 -4.38 -21.13
N LEU A 151 -4.96 -3.86 -19.89
CA LEU A 151 -5.95 -2.91 -19.39
C LEU A 151 -5.96 -1.62 -20.21
N ALA A 152 -4.78 -1.09 -20.57
CA ALA A 152 -4.64 0.10 -21.41
C ALA A 152 -5.27 -0.13 -22.78
N LYS A 153 -4.92 -1.23 -23.48
CA LYS A 153 -5.50 -1.61 -24.77
C LYS A 153 -7.03 -1.70 -24.68
N LYS A 154 -7.52 -2.42 -23.67
CA LYS A 154 -8.97 -2.60 -23.47
C LYS A 154 -9.69 -1.26 -23.27
N MET A 155 -9.10 -0.32 -22.52
CA MET A 155 -9.68 1.01 -22.30
C MET A 155 -9.70 1.85 -23.58
N ILE A 156 -8.66 1.77 -24.42
CA ILE A 156 -8.62 2.45 -25.73
C ILE A 156 -9.77 1.92 -26.60
N TYR A 157 -9.90 0.59 -26.76
CA TYR A 157 -10.99 -0.02 -27.56
C TYR A 157 -12.38 0.32 -27.04
N LEU A 158 -12.58 0.30 -25.72
CA LEU A 158 -13.85 0.67 -25.09
C LEU A 158 -14.21 2.17 -25.29
N SER A 159 -13.22 2.99 -25.64
CA SER A 159 -13.43 4.41 -26.00
C SER A 159 -13.73 4.61 -27.49
N GLY A 160 -13.88 3.52 -28.27
CA GLY A 160 -14.11 3.57 -29.71
C GLY A 160 -12.89 3.95 -30.53
N LEU A 161 -11.69 3.82 -29.95
CA LEU A 161 -10.42 4.19 -30.56
C LEU A 161 -9.52 2.94 -30.77
N GLU A 162 -8.53 3.07 -31.62
CA GLU A 162 -7.57 2.00 -31.94
C GLU A 162 -6.19 2.27 -31.36
N VAL A 163 -5.51 1.18 -30.97
CA VAL A 163 -4.12 1.26 -30.51
C VAL A 163 -3.22 1.53 -31.72
N LYS A 164 -2.38 2.56 -31.58
CA LYS A 164 -1.33 2.87 -32.53
C LYS A 164 -0.06 2.12 -32.15
N ASP A 165 0.35 1.17 -32.99
CA ASP A 165 1.57 0.39 -32.84
C ASP A 165 2.18 0.03 -34.19
N LYS A 166 3.13 -0.92 -34.22
CA LYS A 166 3.80 -1.35 -35.46
C LYS A 166 2.85 -2.08 -36.43
N ASP A 167 1.86 -2.77 -35.88
CA ASP A 167 0.89 -3.53 -36.66
C ASP A 167 -0.27 -2.63 -37.14
N ASN A 168 -0.55 -1.54 -36.42
CA ASN A 168 -1.52 -0.51 -36.78
C ASN A 168 -0.92 0.91 -36.65
N PRO A 169 -0.08 1.35 -37.61
CA PRO A 169 0.59 2.64 -37.56
C PRO A 169 -0.37 3.84 -37.70
N ASN A 170 -1.59 3.63 -38.20
CA ASN A 170 -2.66 4.63 -38.33
C ASN A 170 -3.63 4.65 -37.16
N GLY A 171 -3.39 3.85 -36.13
CA GLY A 171 -4.20 3.87 -34.91
C GLY A 171 -4.20 5.23 -34.20
N ASP A 172 -5.14 5.43 -33.30
CA ASP A 172 -5.41 6.72 -32.67
C ASP A 172 -4.50 6.99 -31.46
N ILE A 173 -4.26 5.98 -30.61
CA ILE A 173 -3.62 6.15 -29.31
C ILE A 173 -2.40 5.25 -29.17
N GLU A 174 -1.24 5.84 -28.96
CA GLU A 174 0.01 5.14 -28.63
C GLU A 174 0.04 4.72 -27.15
N ILE A 175 0.59 3.53 -26.87
CA ILE A 175 0.96 3.11 -25.50
C ILE A 175 2.47 3.30 -25.34
N LYS A 176 2.86 4.22 -24.43
CA LYS A 176 4.26 4.56 -24.18
C LYS A 176 4.74 3.96 -22.86
N TYR A 177 5.87 3.24 -22.89
CA TYR A 177 6.50 2.68 -21.69
C TYR A 177 7.49 3.67 -21.10
N THR A 178 7.33 3.97 -19.78
CA THR A 178 8.06 5.06 -19.11
C THR A 178 9.15 4.59 -18.14
N GLY A 179 9.25 3.29 -17.88
CA GLY A 179 10.07 2.72 -16.82
C GLY A 179 9.36 2.72 -15.46
N LEU A 180 9.80 1.80 -14.58
CA LEU A 180 9.27 1.69 -13.23
C LEU A 180 9.61 2.94 -12.41
N ARG A 181 8.68 3.38 -11.57
CA ARG A 181 8.87 4.50 -10.64
C ARG A 181 9.57 4.03 -9.37
N PRO A 182 10.19 4.94 -8.57
CA PRO A 182 10.78 4.60 -7.29
C PRO A 182 9.83 3.79 -6.39
N GLY A 183 10.32 2.66 -5.87
CA GLY A 183 9.55 1.77 -5.00
C GLY A 183 8.43 0.95 -5.69
N GLU A 184 8.25 1.06 -7.01
CA GLU A 184 7.23 0.31 -7.73
C GLU A 184 7.70 -1.11 -8.06
N LYS A 185 6.89 -2.13 -7.66
CA LYS A 185 7.14 -3.55 -7.99
C LYS A 185 6.62 -3.87 -9.40
N LEU A 186 7.37 -4.69 -10.15
CA LEU A 186 6.89 -5.26 -11.40
C LEU A 186 5.71 -6.23 -11.16
N TYR A 187 5.87 -7.10 -10.18
CA TYR A 187 4.86 -8.06 -9.74
C TYR A 187 4.50 -7.79 -8.28
N GLU A 188 3.20 -7.66 -7.97
CA GLU A 188 2.74 -7.66 -6.59
C GLU A 188 2.64 -9.09 -6.09
N GLU A 189 2.97 -9.29 -4.82
CA GLU A 189 2.89 -10.61 -4.21
C GLU A 189 1.44 -11.02 -4.03
N LEU A 190 1.16 -12.32 -4.22
CA LEU A 190 -0.09 -12.91 -3.79
C LEU A 190 -0.18 -12.77 -2.27
N LEU A 191 -1.27 -12.16 -1.82
CA LEU A 191 -1.55 -12.00 -0.39
C LEU A 191 -1.79 -13.35 0.31
N ILE A 192 -2.13 -14.38 -0.47
CA ILE A 192 -2.42 -15.73 0.00
C ILE A 192 -1.14 -16.57 -0.12
N GLY A 193 -0.31 -16.50 0.91
CA GLY A 193 0.90 -17.32 1.06
C GLY A 193 0.72 -18.44 2.10
N GLY A 194 1.81 -19.14 2.45
CA GLY A 194 1.80 -20.27 3.38
C GLY A 194 1.35 -19.97 4.83
N ASN A 195 1.29 -18.71 5.23
CA ASN A 195 0.96 -18.28 6.60
C ASN A 195 -0.45 -17.68 6.70
N VAL A 196 -1.41 -18.19 5.94
CA VAL A 196 -2.81 -17.77 6.04
C VAL A 196 -3.71 -18.92 6.43
N SER A 197 -4.74 -18.65 7.21
CA SER A 197 -5.82 -19.59 7.53
C SER A 197 -7.12 -19.15 6.89
N LYS A 198 -7.97 -20.13 6.54
CA LYS A 198 -9.31 -19.88 5.99
C LYS A 198 -10.21 -19.26 7.05
N THR A 199 -11.19 -18.48 6.60
CA THR A 199 -12.32 -18.00 7.41
C THR A 199 -13.63 -18.60 6.90
N ASP A 200 -14.75 -18.21 7.50
CA ASP A 200 -16.07 -18.61 7.05
C ASP A 200 -16.45 -18.02 5.67
N ASN A 201 -15.77 -16.95 5.26
CA ASN A 201 -15.91 -16.39 3.92
C ASN A 201 -14.70 -16.81 3.05
N PRO A 202 -14.93 -17.52 1.91
CA PRO A 202 -13.86 -18.00 1.06
C PRO A 202 -13.00 -16.88 0.43
N MET A 203 -13.53 -15.65 0.35
CA MET A 203 -12.82 -14.48 -0.17
C MET A 203 -11.98 -13.74 0.91
N ILE A 204 -12.03 -14.20 2.17
CA ILE A 204 -11.32 -13.57 3.28
C ILE A 204 -10.44 -14.61 3.96
N MET A 205 -9.14 -14.38 3.99
CA MET A 205 -8.16 -15.20 4.73
C MET A 205 -7.67 -14.44 5.95
N ARG A 206 -7.23 -15.15 6.98
CA ARG A 206 -6.55 -14.57 8.14
C ARG A 206 -5.06 -14.81 8.03
N ALA A 207 -4.26 -13.75 8.01
CA ALA A 207 -2.81 -13.84 8.02
C ALA A 207 -2.28 -14.04 9.45
N GLN A 208 -1.23 -14.84 9.56
CA GLN A 208 -0.43 -14.95 10.79
C GLN A 208 0.81 -14.09 10.59
N GLU A 209 0.95 -13.06 11.41
CA GLU A 209 1.99 -12.04 11.28
C GLU A 209 2.77 -11.92 12.58
N ASP A 210 4.08 -11.86 12.47
CA ASP A 210 4.94 -11.53 13.60
C ASP A 210 4.73 -10.07 14.02
N MET A 211 4.78 -9.81 15.33
CA MET A 211 4.63 -8.46 15.87
C MET A 211 5.61 -8.23 17.02
N LEU A 212 5.98 -6.98 17.22
CA LEU A 212 6.70 -6.53 18.42
C LEU A 212 5.70 -6.31 19.56
N ASN A 213 6.17 -6.49 20.80
CA ASN A 213 5.38 -6.08 21.95
C ASN A 213 5.32 -4.54 22.04
N TRP A 214 4.35 -4.04 22.82
CA TRP A 214 4.11 -2.59 22.91
C TRP A 214 5.34 -1.79 23.40
N SER A 215 6.10 -2.34 24.36
CA SER A 215 7.28 -1.66 24.91
C SER A 215 8.39 -1.49 23.87
N GLU A 216 8.67 -2.54 23.09
CA GLU A 216 9.65 -2.48 22.00
C GLU A 216 9.21 -1.54 20.89
N LEU A 217 7.93 -1.60 20.51
CA LEU A 217 7.36 -0.75 19.47
C LEU A 217 7.35 0.72 19.89
N LYS A 218 7.06 1.01 21.17
CA LYS A 218 7.06 2.37 21.72
C LYS A 218 8.44 3.02 21.64
N MET A 219 9.50 2.30 21.95
CA MET A 219 10.86 2.84 21.81
C MET A 219 11.18 3.22 20.36
N ILE A 220 10.75 2.40 19.40
CA ILE A 220 10.96 2.71 17.98
C ILE A 220 10.09 3.90 17.55
N LEU A 221 8.87 4.03 18.08
CA LEU A 221 7.99 5.18 17.82
C LEU A 221 8.62 6.47 18.32
N ASP A 222 9.19 6.48 19.53
CA ASP A 222 9.86 7.66 20.10
C ASP A 222 11.06 8.08 19.23
N ASP A 223 11.86 7.12 18.78
CA ASP A 223 12.97 7.38 17.85
C ASP A 223 12.48 7.87 16.47
N LEU A 224 11.37 7.32 15.97
CA LEU A 224 10.76 7.76 14.70
C LEU A 224 10.20 9.18 14.79
N GLU A 225 9.61 9.55 15.92
CA GLU A 225 9.14 10.92 16.16
C GLU A 225 10.28 11.93 16.04
N ILE A 226 11.39 11.65 16.71
CA ILE A 226 12.60 12.49 16.61
C ILE A 226 13.11 12.56 15.16
N ALA A 227 13.21 11.40 14.49
CA ALA A 227 13.68 11.35 13.10
C ALA A 227 12.77 12.10 12.11
N THR A 228 11.45 12.16 12.39
CA THR A 228 10.51 12.94 11.56
C THR A 228 10.61 14.45 11.84
N ILE A 229 10.81 14.87 13.10
CA ILE A 229 11.06 16.27 13.47
C ILE A 229 12.34 16.78 12.80
N ASP A 230 13.38 15.95 12.80
CA ASP A 230 14.69 16.28 12.20
C ASP A 230 14.70 16.16 10.68
N CYS A 231 13.57 15.74 10.07
CA CYS A 231 13.47 15.45 8.63
C CYS A 231 14.61 14.54 8.13
N ASN A 232 14.90 13.46 8.86
CA ASN A 232 16.02 12.54 8.60
C ASN A 232 15.53 11.23 7.94
N PRO A 233 15.47 11.15 6.60
CA PRO A 233 14.97 9.97 5.90
C PRO A 233 15.88 8.74 6.04
N ASP A 234 17.18 8.90 6.27
CA ASP A 234 18.10 7.78 6.53
C ASP A 234 17.72 7.10 7.85
N LYS A 235 17.54 7.90 8.91
CA LYS A 235 17.15 7.38 10.22
C LYS A 235 15.75 6.77 10.20
N ILE A 236 14.80 7.38 9.50
CA ILE A 236 13.46 6.81 9.27
C ILE A 236 13.56 5.43 8.64
N ARG A 237 14.35 5.29 7.57
CA ARG A 237 14.53 4.00 6.89
C ARG A 237 15.19 2.96 7.79
N GLU A 238 16.23 3.31 8.53
CA GLU A 238 16.90 2.44 9.51
C GLU A 238 15.89 1.89 10.54
N LEU A 239 15.07 2.78 11.13
CA LEU A 239 14.09 2.42 12.15
C LEU A 239 12.97 1.53 11.59
N LEU A 240 12.50 1.80 10.36
CA LEU A 240 11.53 0.95 9.68
C LEU A 240 12.10 -0.44 9.40
N ILE A 241 13.36 -0.56 8.97
CA ILE A 241 14.04 -1.86 8.78
C ILE A 241 14.19 -2.59 10.11
N LYS A 242 14.56 -1.88 11.19
CA LYS A 242 14.68 -2.45 12.54
C LYS A 242 13.35 -3.03 13.04
N ALA A 243 12.24 -2.33 12.80
CA ALA A 243 10.92 -2.76 13.23
C ALA A 243 10.34 -3.88 12.36
N ILE A 244 10.65 -3.88 11.07
CA ILE A 244 10.07 -4.77 10.06
C ILE A 244 11.23 -5.49 9.33
N PRO A 245 11.70 -6.64 9.85
CA PRO A 245 12.85 -7.36 9.26
C PRO A 245 12.66 -7.77 7.80
N GLU A 246 11.40 -7.92 7.36
CA GLU A 246 11.05 -8.25 5.97
C GLU A 246 11.08 -7.01 5.04
N PHE A 247 11.20 -5.80 5.58
CA PHE A 247 11.33 -4.60 4.76
C PHE A 247 12.68 -4.56 4.06
N LYS A 248 12.66 -4.75 2.74
CA LYS A 248 13.85 -4.72 1.86
C LYS A 248 13.67 -3.63 0.80
N PRO A 249 14.10 -2.39 1.08
CA PRO A 249 13.99 -1.28 0.12
C PRO A 249 14.63 -1.63 -1.22
N GLN A 250 13.90 -1.43 -2.33
CA GLN A 250 14.40 -1.72 -3.68
C GLN A 250 15.02 -0.49 -4.37
N CYS A 251 14.92 0.69 -3.76
CA CYS A 251 15.53 1.92 -4.28
C CYS A 251 16.33 2.63 -3.19
N GLY A 252 17.24 3.50 -3.62
CA GLY A 252 17.88 4.46 -2.74
C GLY A 252 16.87 5.41 -2.11
N ILE A 253 17.29 6.26 -1.18
CA ILE A 253 16.45 7.32 -0.63
C ILE A 253 16.24 8.37 -1.72
N THR A 254 14.97 8.61 -2.06
CA THR A 254 14.55 9.58 -3.10
C THR A 254 13.78 10.76 -2.49
N ASP A 255 13.77 10.86 -1.16
CA ASP A 255 13.11 11.97 -0.44
C ASP A 255 13.66 13.32 -0.91
N ILE A 256 12.76 14.27 -1.18
CA ILE A 256 13.14 15.60 -1.70
C ILE A 256 13.91 16.45 -0.70
N LEU A 257 13.82 16.12 0.60
CA LEU A 257 14.55 16.78 1.67
C LEU A 257 15.87 16.08 2.01
N HIS A 258 16.13 14.91 1.39
CA HIS A 258 17.35 14.14 1.62
C HIS A 258 18.56 14.91 1.10
N ARG A 259 19.34 15.46 2.02
CA ARG A 259 20.64 16.06 1.70
C ARG A 259 21.65 14.91 1.58
N LYS A 260 22.08 14.61 0.36
CA LYS A 260 23.33 13.87 0.20
C LYS A 260 24.42 14.81 0.72
N ASP A 261 25.13 14.41 1.77
CA ASP A 261 26.38 15.06 2.13
C ASP A 261 27.26 15.01 0.88
N ILE A 262 27.43 16.17 0.24
CA ILE A 262 28.43 16.35 -0.81
C ILE A 262 29.73 16.25 -0.04
N VAL A 263 30.27 15.05 0.06
CA VAL A 263 31.67 14.86 0.42
C VAL A 263 32.44 15.43 -0.76
N ASP A 264 32.86 16.68 -0.60
CA ASP A 264 33.78 17.33 -1.51
C ASP A 264 35.01 16.41 -1.65
N SER A 265 35.15 15.81 -2.82
CA SER A 265 36.31 15.06 -3.26
C SER A 265 37.31 15.99 -3.94
#